data_cbe5495013ae5876ab4cf6aff1e1564f
#
_entry.id   cbe5495013ae5876ab4cf6aff1e1564f
#
_cell.length_a   1.000
_cell.length_b   1.000
_cell.length_c   1.000
_cell.angle_alpha   90.00
_cell.angle_beta   90.00
_cell.angle_gamma   90.00
#
_symmetry.space_group_name_H-M   'P 1'
#
loop_
_entity.id
_entity.type
_entity.pdbx_description
1 polymer ?
#
loop_
_entity_poly.entity_id
_entity_poly.type
_entity_poly.pdbx_seq_one_letter_code
_entity_poly.pdbx_strand_id
1 'polypeptide(L)'
;MKKETQNIFRKIYKWHKFIGLITVIPVIFWTLSGFMHPFLSHWFKPTIPREFMIPSVIDKSQLKVSLHQVLVNHDIEDFKKLRVVQFNDNTFYQIKQSNDELAYFNTFSGKILAQGDKKYAEWMARFFLGDSISPIHSIEQVKEFSQQYKYINRLLPVWKVTFHRPDAMDVYVETASSRLGTFNPTYRKAFLWIFDNFHNWNFLNAISSNSIRIIVMITLLSIVLISSLSGIIIYGFLWKKFQKPNTDDKVGLLRKYHRQVGIAVALVSFTFAFSGAYHATQKWEPDVLPYLSYEPIIKASEVSHSFLNFPIEWDRLVNISLVKPENGLFYQAFYLPKMNIQSEMSCHVPSSPKEEKTVGSKMKPEPEVIYYNIENTNIWKNGDVKYAQFIAEFLTEKFKLFKQENPTKARLIETAKLHKFESREYGFAFKRLPVIKLAFETPQKTSIFIETATSRIAAKIENADRLEGYSFAIFHKFLLMDWAGKNVRDITMMFSAMGLLSISILGLILFIKKP
;
A
#
# COMPACT_ATOMS: atom_id res chain seq x y z
N MET A 1 -52.84 -16.78 -7.76
CA MET A 1 -52.04 -15.54 -7.84
C MET A 1 -52.87 -14.48 -8.56
N LYS A 2 -53.13 -13.32 -7.93
CA LYS A 2 -53.96 -12.26 -8.52
C LYS A 2 -53.35 -11.76 -9.82
N LYS A 3 -54.17 -11.34 -10.81
CA LYS A 3 -53.73 -10.87 -12.15
C LYS A 3 -52.66 -9.76 -12.10
N GLU A 4 -52.70 -8.91 -11.10
CA GLU A 4 -51.71 -7.86 -10.81
C GLU A 4 -50.32 -8.43 -10.46
N THR A 5 -50.26 -9.44 -9.62
CA THR A 5 -49.01 -10.11 -9.24
C THR A 5 -48.34 -10.73 -10.48
N GLN A 6 -49.09 -11.30 -11.41
CA GLN A 6 -48.57 -11.83 -12.66
C GLN A 6 -47.97 -10.74 -13.58
N ASN A 7 -48.60 -9.56 -13.61
CA ASN A 7 -48.11 -8.42 -14.41
C ASN A 7 -46.78 -7.84 -13.84
N ILE A 8 -46.68 -7.72 -12.52
CA ILE A 8 -45.44 -7.30 -11.84
C ILE A 8 -44.29 -8.27 -12.16
N PHE A 9 -44.58 -9.57 -12.10
CA PHE A 9 -43.60 -10.60 -12.43
C PHE A 9 -43.07 -10.52 -13.84
N ARG A 10 -43.97 -10.36 -14.83
CA ARG A 10 -43.59 -10.20 -16.24
C ARG A 10 -42.69 -8.97 -16.42
N LYS A 11 -42.95 -7.89 -15.68
CA LYS A 11 -42.08 -6.70 -15.71
C LYS A 11 -40.71 -6.99 -15.10
N ILE A 12 -40.62 -7.58 -13.89
CA ILE A 12 -39.34 -7.91 -13.25
C ILE A 12 -38.52 -8.86 -14.13
N TYR A 13 -39.14 -9.88 -14.73
CA TYR A 13 -38.45 -10.80 -15.64
C TYR A 13 -37.91 -10.11 -16.91
N LYS A 14 -38.66 -9.19 -17.50
CA LYS A 14 -38.23 -8.39 -18.64
C LYS A 14 -37.01 -7.52 -18.27
N TRP A 15 -37.10 -6.85 -17.11
CA TRP A 15 -36.02 -6.02 -16.61
C TRP A 15 -34.77 -6.84 -16.27
N HIS A 16 -34.90 -7.94 -15.56
CA HIS A 16 -33.77 -8.84 -15.27
C HIS A 16 -33.02 -9.28 -16.53
N LYS A 17 -33.77 -9.60 -17.58
CA LYS A 17 -33.19 -9.98 -18.87
C LYS A 17 -32.45 -8.83 -19.54
N PHE A 18 -33.02 -7.62 -19.52
CA PHE A 18 -32.43 -6.43 -20.12
C PHE A 18 -31.18 -5.98 -19.39
N ILE A 19 -31.24 -5.85 -18.07
CA ILE A 19 -30.09 -5.45 -17.24
C ILE A 19 -28.98 -6.50 -17.26
N GLY A 20 -29.34 -7.79 -17.30
CA GLY A 20 -28.38 -8.88 -17.47
C GLY A 20 -27.57 -8.77 -18.76
N LEU A 21 -28.22 -8.33 -19.86
CA LEU A 21 -27.52 -8.11 -21.13
C LEU A 21 -26.50 -6.96 -21.04
N ILE A 22 -26.87 -5.87 -20.39
CA ILE A 22 -25.97 -4.69 -20.22
C ILE A 22 -24.76 -5.08 -19.38
N THR A 23 -24.94 -5.90 -18.35
CA THR A 23 -23.88 -6.23 -17.37
C THR A 23 -23.06 -7.46 -17.72
N VAL A 24 -23.45 -8.24 -18.73
CA VAL A 24 -22.77 -9.51 -19.04
C VAL A 24 -21.27 -9.35 -19.35
N ILE A 25 -20.93 -8.38 -20.19
CA ILE A 25 -19.52 -8.12 -20.56
C ILE A 25 -18.72 -7.58 -19.37
N PRO A 26 -19.17 -6.53 -18.65
CA PRO A 26 -18.54 -6.09 -17.40
C PRO A 26 -18.30 -7.21 -16.40
N VAL A 27 -19.30 -8.04 -16.13
CA VAL A 27 -19.18 -9.13 -15.16
C VAL A 27 -18.17 -10.19 -15.63
N ILE A 28 -18.15 -10.53 -16.93
CA ILE A 28 -17.13 -11.44 -17.48
C ILE A 28 -15.72 -10.87 -17.26
N PHE A 29 -15.49 -9.60 -17.53
CA PHE A 29 -14.18 -8.98 -17.33
C PHE A 29 -13.77 -8.96 -15.85
N TRP A 30 -14.67 -8.55 -14.96
CA TRP A 30 -14.40 -8.53 -13.51
C TRP A 30 -14.16 -9.92 -12.95
N THR A 31 -14.93 -10.92 -13.38
CA THR A 31 -14.77 -12.29 -12.85
C THR A 31 -13.51 -12.97 -13.37
N LEU A 32 -13.15 -12.81 -14.65
CA LEU A 32 -11.91 -13.35 -15.19
C LEU A 32 -10.68 -12.71 -14.55
N SER A 33 -10.65 -11.38 -14.45
CA SER A 33 -9.54 -10.67 -13.83
C SER A 33 -9.46 -10.96 -12.31
N GLY A 34 -10.60 -11.05 -11.64
CA GLY A 34 -10.69 -11.42 -10.22
C GLY A 34 -10.24 -12.86 -9.97
N PHE A 35 -10.63 -13.80 -10.83
CA PHE A 35 -10.18 -15.19 -10.78
C PHE A 35 -8.65 -15.34 -10.89
N MET A 36 -8.01 -14.49 -11.71
CA MET A 36 -6.55 -14.50 -11.85
C MET A 36 -5.81 -13.92 -10.63
N HIS A 37 -6.48 -13.10 -9.80
CA HIS A 37 -5.84 -12.39 -8.71
C HIS A 37 -5.16 -13.31 -7.67
N PRO A 38 -5.76 -14.41 -7.16
CA PRO A 38 -5.10 -15.31 -6.22
C PRO A 38 -3.84 -15.97 -6.78
N PHE A 39 -3.81 -16.29 -8.07
CA PHE A 39 -2.61 -16.87 -8.68
C PHE A 39 -1.39 -15.98 -8.48
N LEU A 40 -1.50 -14.68 -8.73
CA LEU A 40 -0.38 -13.76 -8.73
C LEU A 40 -0.15 -13.05 -7.40
N SER A 41 -1.15 -13.03 -6.52
CA SER A 41 -1.01 -12.50 -5.17
C SER A 41 -0.60 -13.55 -4.13
N HIS A 42 -0.71 -14.84 -4.48
CA HIS A 42 -0.46 -15.94 -3.56
C HIS A 42 0.42 -17.05 -4.18
N TRP A 43 -0.12 -17.87 -5.10
CA TRP A 43 0.57 -19.08 -5.56
C TRP A 43 1.75 -18.81 -6.49
N PHE A 44 1.64 -17.83 -7.37
CA PHE A 44 2.71 -17.40 -8.28
C PHE A 44 3.20 -15.99 -7.92
N LYS A 45 3.09 -15.61 -6.63
CA LYS A 45 3.65 -14.35 -6.17
C LYS A 45 5.16 -14.38 -6.43
N PRO A 46 5.70 -13.42 -7.21
CA PRO A 46 7.13 -13.35 -7.37
C PRO A 46 7.80 -13.12 -6.02
N THR A 47 8.93 -13.76 -5.81
CA THR A 47 9.73 -13.63 -4.60
C THR A 47 11.02 -12.91 -4.90
N ILE A 48 11.56 -12.23 -3.91
CA ILE A 48 12.85 -11.56 -3.94
C ILE A 48 13.61 -11.96 -2.67
N PRO A 49 14.92 -12.17 -2.73
CA PRO A 49 15.69 -12.68 -1.60
C PRO A 49 15.62 -11.79 -0.35
N ARG A 50 15.53 -10.47 -0.54
CA ARG A 50 15.47 -9.50 0.56
C ARG A 50 14.35 -8.50 0.32
N GLU A 51 13.40 -8.41 1.23
CA GLU A 51 12.30 -7.44 1.16
C GLU A 51 12.58 -6.17 1.96
N PHE A 52 13.53 -6.24 2.90
CA PHE A 52 13.88 -5.14 3.80
C PHE A 52 15.39 -4.95 3.84
N MET A 53 15.81 -3.70 4.01
CA MET A 53 17.21 -3.39 4.28
C MET A 53 17.43 -3.49 5.78
N ILE A 54 18.43 -4.29 6.17
CA ILE A 54 18.86 -4.37 7.56
C ILE A 54 19.84 -3.21 7.78
N PRO A 55 19.52 -2.25 8.65
CA PRO A 55 20.44 -1.15 8.91
C PRO A 55 21.72 -1.64 9.59
N SER A 56 22.87 -1.19 9.09
CA SER A 56 24.17 -1.42 9.70
C SER A 56 24.56 -0.27 10.62
N VAL A 57 25.33 -0.59 11.66
CA VAL A 57 25.88 0.42 12.57
C VAL A 57 26.85 1.32 11.81
N ILE A 58 26.79 2.62 12.03
CA ILE A 58 27.70 3.60 11.42
C ILE A 58 29.08 3.46 12.05
N ASP A 59 30.07 3.18 11.20
CA ASP A 59 31.46 3.19 11.64
C ASP A 59 31.95 4.64 11.85
N LYS A 60 32.15 5.02 13.10
CA LYS A 60 32.66 6.35 13.48
C LYS A 60 34.00 6.65 12.81
N SER A 61 34.82 5.65 12.53
CA SER A 61 36.15 5.83 11.91
C SER A 61 36.07 6.37 10.47
N GLN A 62 34.95 6.14 9.79
CA GLN A 62 34.63 6.65 8.46
C GLN A 62 34.21 8.13 8.44
N LEU A 63 33.86 8.71 9.59
CA LEU A 63 33.37 10.09 9.70
C LEU A 63 34.52 11.06 9.98
N LYS A 64 35.36 11.33 9.00
CA LYS A 64 36.55 12.21 9.11
C LYS A 64 36.20 13.68 8.80
N VAL A 65 35.36 13.91 7.81
CA VAL A 65 34.92 15.26 7.38
C VAL A 65 33.55 15.53 7.98
N SER A 66 33.41 16.63 8.71
CA SER A 66 32.13 17.02 9.30
C SER A 66 31.13 17.48 8.24
N LEU A 67 29.84 17.40 8.58
CA LEU A 67 28.78 17.91 7.69
C LEU A 67 29.01 19.38 7.33
N HIS A 68 29.35 20.22 8.31
CA HIS A 68 29.63 21.64 8.09
C HIS A 68 30.76 21.85 7.07
N GLN A 69 31.87 21.11 7.20
CA GLN A 69 32.97 21.18 6.23
C GLN A 69 32.53 20.78 4.82
N VAL A 70 31.70 19.76 4.70
CA VAL A 70 31.14 19.34 3.39
C VAL A 70 30.29 20.47 2.79
N LEU A 71 29.39 21.07 3.58
CA LEU A 71 28.54 22.16 3.11
C LEU A 71 29.36 23.36 2.63
N VAL A 72 30.37 23.78 3.41
CA VAL A 72 31.27 24.90 3.05
C VAL A 72 32.10 24.57 1.81
N ASN A 73 32.74 23.39 1.75
CA ASN A 73 33.62 23.02 0.66
C ASN A 73 32.90 22.86 -0.71
N HIS A 74 31.59 22.72 -0.69
CA HIS A 74 30.78 22.53 -1.89
C HIS A 74 29.79 23.70 -2.11
N ASP A 75 29.97 24.83 -1.44
CA ASP A 75 29.15 26.04 -1.57
C ASP A 75 27.64 25.79 -1.39
N ILE A 76 27.29 24.87 -0.47
CA ILE A 76 25.90 24.56 -0.15
C ILE A 76 25.43 25.49 0.96
N GLU A 77 24.72 26.56 0.60
CA GLU A 77 24.20 27.54 1.56
C GLU A 77 22.98 27.01 2.33
N ASP A 78 22.15 26.20 1.65
CA ASP A 78 20.94 25.63 2.22
C ASP A 78 20.61 24.24 1.66
N PHE A 79 19.82 23.48 2.42
CA PHE A 79 19.37 22.15 2.05
C PHE A 79 18.08 21.78 2.81
N LYS A 80 17.42 20.69 2.40
CA LYS A 80 16.13 20.25 2.98
C LYS A 80 16.26 19.10 3.97
N LYS A 81 17.14 18.14 3.69
CA LYS A 81 17.31 16.93 4.51
C LYS A 81 18.73 16.41 4.50
N LEU A 82 19.09 15.77 5.60
CA LEU A 82 20.32 15.01 5.76
C LEU A 82 19.99 13.58 6.18
N ARG A 83 20.74 12.62 5.65
CA ARG A 83 20.86 11.25 6.16
C ARG A 83 22.30 10.77 6.02
N VAL A 84 22.68 9.79 6.85
CA VAL A 84 23.91 9.02 6.66
C VAL A 84 23.53 7.67 6.06
N VAL A 85 24.14 7.31 4.93
CA VAL A 85 23.90 6.04 4.23
C VAL A 85 25.20 5.32 3.98
N GLN A 86 25.15 3.98 3.96
CA GLN A 86 26.31 3.12 3.76
C GLN A 86 26.06 2.20 2.57
N PHE A 87 26.99 2.16 1.62
CA PHE A 87 27.01 1.22 0.51
C PHE A 87 28.40 1.14 -0.12
N ASN A 88 28.72 -0.02 -0.71
CA ASN A 88 30.03 -0.30 -1.29
C ASN A 88 31.18 0.04 -0.33
N ASP A 89 31.07 -0.40 0.92
CA ASP A 89 32.05 -0.21 2.00
C ASP A 89 32.42 1.26 2.32
N ASN A 90 31.59 2.19 1.89
CA ASN A 90 31.74 3.61 2.15
C ASN A 90 30.52 4.19 2.85
N THR A 91 30.78 5.20 3.66
CA THR A 91 29.75 6.00 4.33
C THR A 91 29.60 7.34 3.62
N PHE A 92 28.36 7.80 3.43
CA PHE A 92 28.03 9.05 2.74
C PHE A 92 27.04 9.89 3.52
N TYR A 93 27.24 11.21 3.50
CA TYR A 93 26.16 12.15 3.74
C TYR A 93 25.26 12.21 2.51
N GLN A 94 24.02 11.78 2.63
CA GLN A 94 22.97 11.97 1.63
C GLN A 94 22.27 13.29 1.97
N ILE A 95 22.43 14.29 1.13
CA ILE A 95 21.87 15.63 1.32
C ILE A 95 20.82 15.88 0.25
N LYS A 96 19.58 16.18 0.66
CA LYS A 96 18.55 16.67 -0.25
C LYS A 96 18.71 18.17 -0.39
N GLN A 97 19.12 18.59 -1.57
CA GLN A 97 19.32 20.00 -1.91
C GLN A 97 17.99 20.73 -2.09
N SER A 98 18.04 22.05 -2.19
CA SER A 98 16.85 22.91 -2.35
C SER A 98 16.11 22.67 -3.67
N ASN A 99 16.80 22.19 -4.71
CA ASN A 99 16.25 21.76 -6.00
C ASN A 99 15.61 20.35 -5.98
N ASP A 100 15.49 19.73 -4.79
CA ASP A 100 14.96 18.38 -4.57
C ASP A 100 15.86 17.21 -5.03
N GLU A 101 17.08 17.49 -5.50
CA GLU A 101 18.05 16.46 -5.86
C GLU A 101 18.77 15.90 -4.63
N LEU A 102 19.12 14.62 -4.67
CA LEU A 102 19.92 13.95 -3.64
C LEU A 102 21.40 13.92 -4.05
N ALA A 103 22.24 14.64 -3.31
CA ALA A 103 23.68 14.62 -3.44
C ALA A 103 24.31 13.72 -2.37
N TYR A 104 25.40 13.05 -2.72
CA TYR A 104 26.11 12.11 -1.84
C TYR A 104 27.55 12.54 -1.67
N PHE A 105 27.96 12.76 -0.43
CA PHE A 105 29.32 13.18 -0.09
C PHE A 105 29.98 12.12 0.78
N ASN A 106 31.12 11.62 0.35
CA ASN A 106 31.85 10.63 1.10
C ASN A 106 32.32 11.22 2.44
N THR A 107 32.00 10.58 3.55
CA THR A 107 32.26 11.12 4.89
C THR A 107 33.73 11.07 5.30
N PHE A 108 34.56 10.27 4.62
CA PHE A 108 35.96 10.17 4.87
C PHE A 108 36.78 11.23 4.11
N SER A 109 36.45 11.44 2.82
CA SER A 109 37.21 12.33 1.94
C SER A 109 36.55 13.69 1.69
N GLY A 110 35.26 13.86 2.04
CA GLY A 110 34.44 15.04 1.73
C GLY A 110 34.05 15.18 0.25
N LYS A 111 34.46 14.27 -0.63
CA LYS A 111 34.22 14.36 -2.07
C LYS A 111 32.82 13.97 -2.45
N ILE A 112 32.25 14.70 -3.44
CA ILE A 112 30.95 14.38 -4.01
C ILE A 112 31.03 13.08 -4.85
N LEU A 113 30.06 12.21 -4.71
CA LEU A 113 29.88 11.04 -5.56
C LEU A 113 29.05 11.42 -6.79
N ALA A 114 29.69 11.50 -7.95
CA ALA A 114 28.99 11.77 -9.21
C ALA A 114 27.91 10.73 -9.47
N GLN A 115 26.68 11.20 -9.80
CA GLN A 115 25.49 10.37 -9.96
C GLN A 115 25.20 9.49 -8.72
N GLY A 116 25.45 10.00 -7.51
CA GLY A 116 25.38 9.24 -6.27
C GLY A 116 24.02 8.57 -6.06
N ASP A 117 22.91 9.26 -6.32
CA ASP A 117 21.56 8.73 -6.13
C ASP A 117 21.26 7.55 -7.08
N LYS A 118 21.69 7.66 -8.34
CA LYS A 118 21.58 6.58 -9.33
C LYS A 118 22.42 5.35 -8.95
N LYS A 119 23.63 5.57 -8.46
CA LYS A 119 24.53 4.49 -7.98
C LYS A 119 23.98 3.82 -6.73
N TYR A 120 23.42 4.61 -5.82
CA TYR A 120 22.77 4.06 -4.64
C TYR A 120 21.52 3.26 -5.00
N ALA A 121 20.70 3.75 -5.93
CA ALA A 121 19.56 3.02 -6.44
C ALA A 121 19.92 1.68 -7.08
N GLU A 122 20.99 1.65 -7.90
CA GLU A 122 21.51 0.42 -8.46
C GLU A 122 21.95 -0.57 -7.37
N TRP A 123 22.74 -0.10 -6.41
CA TRP A 123 23.21 -0.92 -5.29
C TRP A 123 22.05 -1.50 -4.49
N MET A 124 21.03 -0.68 -4.18
CA MET A 124 19.85 -1.13 -3.48
C MET A 124 19.07 -2.20 -4.27
N ALA A 125 18.86 -1.98 -5.58
CA ALA A 125 18.15 -2.92 -6.42
C ALA A 125 18.88 -4.27 -6.49
N ARG A 126 20.21 -4.27 -6.63
CA ARG A 126 21.05 -5.48 -6.56
C ARG A 126 20.98 -6.16 -5.21
N PHE A 127 21.01 -5.38 -4.13
CA PHE A 127 20.87 -5.90 -2.76
C PHE A 127 19.55 -6.63 -2.58
N PHE A 128 18.42 -6.01 -2.93
CA PHE A 128 17.10 -6.63 -2.80
C PHE A 128 16.94 -7.86 -3.70
N LEU A 129 17.42 -7.77 -4.92
CA LEU A 129 17.34 -8.87 -5.89
C LEU A 129 18.29 -10.02 -5.57
N GLY A 130 19.34 -9.77 -4.76
CA GLY A 130 20.40 -10.73 -4.51
C GLY A 130 21.24 -11.06 -5.77
N ASP A 131 21.31 -10.11 -6.71
CA ASP A 131 21.94 -10.29 -8.02
C ASP A 131 23.01 -9.20 -8.25
N SER A 132 24.24 -9.58 -8.12
CA SER A 132 25.39 -8.69 -8.33
C SER A 132 25.96 -8.73 -9.77
N ILE A 133 25.51 -9.71 -10.59
CA ILE A 133 26.17 -10.05 -11.85
C ILE A 133 25.39 -9.54 -13.07
N SER A 134 24.06 -9.63 -13.06
CA SER A 134 23.22 -9.30 -14.22
C SER A 134 23.45 -7.86 -14.70
N PRO A 135 23.61 -7.66 -16.01
CA PRO A 135 23.74 -6.31 -16.57
C PRO A 135 22.50 -5.47 -16.31
N ILE A 136 22.69 -4.18 -16.11
CA ILE A 136 21.60 -3.20 -16.03
C ILE A 136 21.22 -2.77 -17.46
N HIS A 137 19.94 -2.80 -17.77
CA HIS A 137 19.40 -2.28 -19.03
C HIS A 137 19.13 -0.77 -18.95
N SER A 138 18.41 -0.33 -17.89
CA SER A 138 18.15 1.10 -17.64
C SER A 138 17.98 1.40 -16.16
N ILE A 139 18.24 2.67 -15.78
CA ILE A 139 17.95 3.22 -14.45
C ILE A 139 17.24 4.56 -14.67
N GLU A 140 15.96 4.64 -14.28
CA GLU A 140 15.07 5.76 -14.54
C GLU A 140 14.38 6.23 -13.26
N GLN A 141 14.24 7.55 -13.09
CA GLN A 141 13.50 8.10 -11.96
C GLN A 141 12.01 8.10 -12.26
N VAL A 142 11.21 7.57 -11.36
CA VAL A 142 9.74 7.54 -11.42
C VAL A 142 9.19 8.50 -10.38
N LYS A 143 8.53 9.57 -10.84
CA LYS A 143 7.97 10.64 -10.00
C LYS A 143 6.45 10.53 -9.84
N GLU A 144 5.80 9.67 -10.63
CA GLU A 144 4.35 9.49 -10.64
C GLU A 144 3.99 8.00 -10.64
N PHE A 145 2.81 7.69 -10.13
CA PHE A 145 2.27 6.33 -10.22
C PHE A 145 1.86 6.01 -11.66
N SER A 146 2.06 4.76 -12.05
CA SER A 146 1.78 4.26 -13.39
C SER A 146 1.13 2.88 -13.34
N GLN A 147 0.83 2.33 -14.51
CA GLN A 147 0.31 0.96 -14.63
C GLN A 147 1.26 -0.09 -14.03
N GLN A 148 2.58 0.11 -14.16
CA GLN A 148 3.60 -0.80 -13.63
C GLN A 148 4.02 -0.47 -12.18
N TYR A 149 3.86 0.79 -11.77
CA TYR A 149 4.16 1.26 -10.42
C TYR A 149 2.91 1.90 -9.80
N LYS A 150 2.06 1.05 -9.23
CA LYS A 150 0.73 1.42 -8.75
C LYS A 150 0.78 2.26 -7.48
N TYR A 151 -0.26 3.07 -7.28
CA TYR A 151 -0.50 3.87 -6.08
C TYR A 151 -0.34 3.09 -4.76
N ILE A 152 -0.69 1.80 -4.72
CA ILE A 152 -0.56 0.96 -3.52
C ILE A 152 0.87 0.90 -2.98
N ASN A 153 1.88 1.22 -3.80
CA ASN A 153 3.27 1.24 -3.35
C ASN A 153 3.60 2.46 -2.46
N ARG A 154 2.86 3.57 -2.59
CA ARG A 154 2.91 4.78 -1.74
C ARG A 154 4.26 5.45 -1.55
N LEU A 155 5.28 5.02 -2.27
CA LEU A 155 6.64 5.57 -2.21
C LEU A 155 6.91 6.36 -3.49
N LEU A 156 7.23 7.65 -3.38
CA LEU A 156 7.64 8.52 -4.47
C LEU A 156 8.54 9.65 -3.96
N PRO A 157 9.52 10.10 -4.77
CA PRO A 157 9.97 9.47 -6.02
C PRO A 157 10.73 8.16 -5.78
N VAL A 158 10.77 7.30 -6.80
CA VAL A 158 11.55 6.05 -6.76
C VAL A 158 12.42 5.93 -8.01
N TRP A 159 13.47 5.12 -7.92
CA TRP A 159 14.24 4.68 -9.07
C TRP A 159 13.75 3.33 -9.54
N LYS A 160 13.49 3.20 -10.84
CA LYS A 160 13.25 1.95 -11.55
C LYS A 160 14.57 1.46 -12.12
N VAL A 161 15.03 0.31 -11.67
CA VAL A 161 16.22 -0.37 -12.18
C VAL A 161 15.77 -1.59 -12.96
N THR A 162 16.00 -1.59 -14.27
CA THR A 162 15.64 -2.69 -15.18
C THR A 162 16.88 -3.54 -15.45
N PHE A 163 16.77 -4.84 -15.19
CA PHE A 163 17.84 -5.80 -15.40
C PHE A 163 17.72 -6.50 -16.74
N HIS A 164 18.84 -6.72 -17.41
CA HIS A 164 18.91 -7.56 -18.61
C HIS A 164 18.99 -9.03 -18.21
N ARG A 165 17.82 -9.61 -17.93
CA ARG A 165 17.61 -10.98 -17.48
C ARG A 165 16.48 -11.64 -18.28
N PRO A 166 16.39 -12.99 -18.33
CA PRO A 166 15.29 -13.69 -19.02
C PRO A 166 13.90 -13.30 -18.52
N ASP A 167 13.78 -12.96 -17.22
CA ASP A 167 12.53 -12.50 -16.60
C ASP A 167 12.28 -11.00 -16.76
N ALA A 168 13.21 -10.25 -17.40
CA ALA A 168 13.18 -8.80 -17.60
C ALA A 168 12.73 -8.05 -16.33
N MET A 169 13.38 -8.34 -15.20
CA MET A 169 13.06 -7.84 -13.88
C MET A 169 13.23 -6.33 -13.76
N ASP A 170 12.18 -5.63 -13.33
CA ASP A 170 12.22 -4.25 -12.86
C ASP A 170 12.19 -4.22 -11.34
N VAL A 171 13.11 -3.51 -10.71
CA VAL A 171 13.12 -3.27 -9.25
C VAL A 171 12.95 -1.77 -9.00
N TYR A 172 11.99 -1.41 -8.16
CA TYR A 172 11.70 -0.02 -7.79
C TYR A 172 12.18 0.24 -6.37
N VAL A 173 13.04 1.24 -6.19
CA VAL A 173 13.66 1.57 -4.89
C VAL A 173 13.50 3.05 -4.55
N GLU A 174 13.16 3.35 -3.29
CA GLU A 174 13.14 4.70 -2.73
C GLU A 174 14.46 4.97 -2.02
N THR A 175 15.34 5.75 -2.64
CA THR A 175 16.68 6.05 -2.10
C THR A 175 16.62 6.94 -0.86
N ALA A 176 15.63 7.82 -0.77
CA ALA A 176 15.44 8.72 0.37
C ALA A 176 15.14 8.01 1.69
N SER A 177 14.63 6.79 1.68
CA SER A 177 14.36 5.99 2.88
C SER A 177 14.96 4.57 2.85
N SER A 178 15.73 4.26 1.81
CA SER A 178 16.38 2.94 1.63
C SER A 178 15.38 1.79 1.57
N ARG A 179 14.28 1.94 0.83
CA ARG A 179 13.18 0.96 0.77
C ARG A 179 12.95 0.38 -0.61
N LEU A 180 12.51 -0.88 -0.59
CA LEU A 180 11.95 -1.54 -1.76
C LEU A 180 10.52 -1.04 -1.98
N GLY A 181 10.24 -0.46 -3.15
CA GLY A 181 8.89 -0.11 -3.56
C GLY A 181 8.13 -1.33 -4.06
N THR A 182 8.59 -1.93 -5.15
CA THR A 182 8.06 -3.16 -5.74
C THR A 182 9.07 -3.75 -6.72
N PHE A 183 8.76 -4.93 -7.24
CA PHE A 183 9.54 -5.56 -8.30
C PHE A 183 8.62 -6.34 -9.24
N ASN A 184 8.89 -6.27 -10.53
CA ASN A 184 7.99 -6.76 -11.57
C ASN A 184 8.75 -7.57 -12.61
N PRO A 185 8.71 -8.92 -12.57
CA PRO A 185 9.08 -9.75 -13.71
C PRO A 185 8.03 -9.67 -14.83
N THR A 186 8.37 -10.14 -16.03
CA THR A 186 7.52 -10.07 -17.24
C THR A 186 6.09 -10.53 -17.01
N TYR A 187 5.87 -11.69 -16.39
CA TYR A 187 4.53 -12.21 -16.15
C TYR A 187 3.69 -11.34 -15.21
N ARG A 188 4.34 -10.70 -14.22
CA ARG A 188 3.65 -9.75 -13.32
C ARG A 188 3.28 -8.46 -14.06
N LYS A 189 4.15 -7.97 -14.95
CA LYS A 189 3.84 -6.81 -15.81
C LYS A 189 2.61 -7.07 -16.68
N ALA A 190 2.54 -8.25 -17.30
CA ALA A 190 1.38 -8.67 -18.10
C ALA A 190 0.10 -8.74 -17.25
N PHE A 191 0.18 -9.35 -16.07
CA PHE A 191 -0.97 -9.41 -15.16
C PHE A 191 -1.42 -8.03 -14.68
N LEU A 192 -0.49 -7.15 -14.30
CA LEU A 192 -0.83 -5.79 -13.90
C LEU A 192 -1.56 -5.04 -15.02
N TRP A 193 -1.16 -5.27 -16.27
CA TRP A 193 -1.84 -4.71 -17.44
C TRP A 193 -3.27 -5.26 -17.60
N ILE A 194 -3.44 -6.59 -17.54
CA ILE A 194 -4.77 -7.23 -17.62
C ILE A 194 -5.67 -6.75 -16.49
N PHE A 195 -5.18 -6.80 -15.25
CA PHE A 195 -5.96 -6.40 -14.08
C PHE A 195 -6.36 -4.93 -14.13
N ASP A 196 -5.47 -4.06 -14.56
CA ASP A 196 -5.73 -2.63 -14.64
C ASP A 196 -6.78 -2.29 -15.70
N ASN A 197 -6.72 -2.94 -16.85
CA ASN A 197 -7.66 -2.65 -17.92
C ASN A 197 -9.01 -3.35 -17.73
N PHE A 198 -9.04 -4.60 -17.27
CA PHE A 198 -10.29 -5.37 -17.19
C PHE A 198 -10.95 -5.37 -15.81
N HIS A 199 -10.19 -5.17 -14.72
CA HIS A 199 -10.76 -5.06 -13.37
C HIS A 199 -11.02 -3.62 -12.97
N ASN A 200 -10.04 -2.74 -13.17
CA ASN A 200 -10.12 -1.33 -12.79
C ASN A 200 -10.67 -0.43 -13.92
N TRP A 201 -10.86 -0.96 -15.11
CA TRP A 201 -11.34 -0.24 -16.30
C TRP A 201 -10.51 1.00 -16.64
N ASN A 202 -9.20 0.91 -16.43
CA ASN A 202 -8.29 2.04 -16.58
C ASN A 202 -8.14 2.49 -18.05
N PHE A 203 -8.51 1.63 -19.01
CA PHE A 203 -8.60 2.00 -20.41
C PHE A 203 -9.55 3.19 -20.65
N LEU A 204 -10.57 3.39 -19.81
CA LEU A 204 -11.45 4.54 -19.89
C LEU A 204 -10.73 5.87 -19.60
N ASN A 205 -9.66 5.87 -18.82
CA ASN A 205 -8.87 7.07 -18.57
C ASN A 205 -8.11 7.57 -19.80
N ALA A 206 -7.91 6.71 -20.80
CA ALA A 206 -7.31 7.10 -22.09
C ALA A 206 -8.25 7.96 -22.96
N ILE A 207 -9.57 7.86 -22.73
CA ILE A 207 -10.61 8.53 -23.53
C ILE A 207 -11.49 9.47 -22.68
N SER A 208 -11.32 9.47 -21.35
CA SER A 208 -12.16 10.25 -20.44
C SER A 208 -11.40 10.58 -19.14
N SER A 209 -12.07 11.22 -18.18
CA SER A 209 -11.53 11.51 -16.86
C SER A 209 -11.69 10.33 -15.89
N ASN A 210 -10.87 10.33 -14.81
CA ASN A 210 -11.01 9.38 -13.70
C ASN A 210 -12.43 9.40 -13.09
N SER A 211 -13.06 10.55 -13.00
CA SER A 211 -14.43 10.70 -12.47
C SER A 211 -15.45 9.98 -13.34
N ILE A 212 -15.35 10.10 -14.68
CA ILE A 212 -16.24 9.38 -15.60
C ILE A 212 -16.05 7.87 -15.46
N ARG A 213 -14.82 7.39 -15.39
CA ARG A 213 -14.52 5.97 -15.13
C ARG A 213 -15.20 5.46 -13.88
N ILE A 214 -15.08 6.20 -12.78
CA ILE A 214 -15.70 5.83 -11.48
C ILE A 214 -17.22 5.82 -11.57
N ILE A 215 -17.84 6.83 -12.21
CA ILE A 215 -19.29 6.89 -12.41
C ILE A 215 -19.76 5.65 -13.19
N VAL A 216 -19.09 5.32 -14.29
CA VAL A 216 -19.42 4.14 -15.11
C VAL A 216 -19.33 2.87 -14.29
N MET A 217 -18.25 2.69 -13.52
CA MET A 217 -18.07 1.51 -12.67
C MET A 217 -19.16 1.39 -11.59
N ILE A 218 -19.44 2.47 -10.86
CA ILE A 218 -20.49 2.49 -9.82
C ILE A 218 -21.86 2.20 -10.44
N THR A 219 -22.16 2.79 -11.60
CA THR A 219 -23.43 2.57 -12.30
C THR A 219 -23.60 1.11 -12.69
N LEU A 220 -22.57 0.50 -13.32
CA LEU A 220 -22.63 -0.90 -13.73
C LEU A 220 -22.70 -1.85 -12.53
N LEU A 221 -21.94 -1.61 -11.46
CA LEU A 221 -22.02 -2.40 -10.24
C LEU A 221 -23.38 -2.29 -9.56
N SER A 222 -24.01 -1.09 -9.57
CA SER A 222 -25.37 -0.89 -9.07
C SER A 222 -26.40 -1.67 -9.89
N ILE A 223 -26.22 -1.72 -11.22
CA ILE A 223 -27.07 -2.53 -12.09
C ILE A 223 -26.88 -4.04 -11.79
N VAL A 224 -25.65 -4.50 -11.52
CA VAL A 224 -25.39 -5.89 -11.08
C VAL A 224 -26.08 -6.20 -9.75
N LEU A 225 -26.06 -5.28 -8.78
CA LEU A 225 -26.82 -5.42 -7.52
C LEU A 225 -28.32 -5.62 -7.78
N ILE A 226 -28.91 -4.77 -8.61
CA ILE A 226 -30.34 -4.87 -8.97
C ILE A 226 -30.61 -6.19 -9.72
N SER A 227 -29.69 -6.63 -10.60
CA SER A 227 -29.79 -7.90 -11.30
C SER A 227 -29.80 -9.09 -10.34
N SER A 228 -28.90 -9.12 -9.34
CA SER A 228 -28.84 -10.16 -8.32
C SER A 228 -30.12 -10.23 -7.50
N LEU A 229 -30.61 -9.09 -7.01
CA LEU A 229 -31.86 -9.00 -6.24
C LEU A 229 -33.06 -9.46 -7.09
N SER A 230 -33.16 -9.01 -8.33
CA SER A 230 -34.25 -9.42 -9.22
C SER A 230 -34.23 -10.92 -9.50
N GLY A 231 -33.05 -11.53 -9.62
CA GLY A 231 -32.86 -12.98 -9.78
C GLY A 231 -33.39 -13.76 -8.56
N ILE A 232 -33.05 -13.32 -7.33
CA ILE A 232 -33.55 -13.91 -6.08
C ILE A 232 -35.07 -13.79 -6.00
N ILE A 233 -35.63 -12.62 -6.30
CA ILE A 233 -37.08 -12.37 -6.31
C ILE A 233 -37.77 -13.30 -7.29
N ILE A 234 -37.28 -13.41 -8.53
CA ILE A 234 -37.84 -14.31 -9.55
C ILE A 234 -37.79 -15.76 -9.07
N TYR A 235 -36.66 -16.21 -8.50
CA TYR A 235 -36.52 -17.56 -7.99
C TYR A 235 -37.51 -17.86 -6.86
N GLY A 236 -37.58 -17.00 -5.86
CA GLY A 236 -38.49 -17.19 -4.71
C GLY A 236 -39.94 -17.29 -5.12
N PHE A 237 -40.40 -16.38 -5.97
CA PHE A 237 -41.81 -16.35 -6.38
C PHE A 237 -42.19 -17.46 -7.37
N LEU A 238 -41.30 -17.93 -8.19
CA LEU A 238 -41.55 -19.00 -9.17
C LEU A 238 -41.13 -20.37 -8.66
N TRP A 239 -40.80 -20.51 -7.37
CA TRP A 239 -40.32 -21.76 -6.76
C TRP A 239 -41.18 -22.98 -7.14
N LYS A 240 -42.51 -22.91 -6.98
CA LYS A 240 -43.41 -24.01 -7.33
C LYS A 240 -43.37 -24.41 -8.81
N LYS A 241 -43.19 -23.45 -9.71
CA LYS A 241 -43.06 -23.70 -11.15
C LYS A 241 -41.70 -24.32 -11.50
N PHE A 242 -40.67 -24.08 -10.71
CA PHE A 242 -39.35 -24.59 -10.93
C PHE A 242 -39.12 -26.00 -10.41
N GLN A 243 -40.02 -26.51 -9.57
CA GLN A 243 -39.94 -27.90 -9.07
C GLN A 243 -40.16 -28.94 -10.17
N LYS A 244 -40.85 -28.59 -11.25
CA LYS A 244 -41.06 -29.46 -12.41
C LYS A 244 -40.46 -28.80 -13.67
N PRO A 245 -39.13 -28.83 -13.84
CA PRO A 245 -38.55 -28.27 -15.06
C PRO A 245 -38.87 -29.16 -16.25
N ASN A 246 -39.23 -28.56 -17.38
CA ASN A 246 -39.26 -29.27 -18.65
C ASN A 246 -37.79 -29.46 -19.10
N THR A 247 -37.30 -30.71 -19.05
CA THR A 247 -35.92 -31.08 -19.40
C THR A 247 -35.81 -31.65 -20.81
N ASP A 248 -36.91 -31.80 -21.53
CA ASP A 248 -36.94 -32.41 -22.87
C ASP A 248 -36.43 -31.44 -23.95
N ASP A 249 -36.30 -30.16 -23.58
CA ASP A 249 -35.77 -29.10 -24.45
C ASP A 249 -34.42 -28.59 -23.93
N LYS A 250 -33.42 -28.50 -24.83
CA LYS A 250 -32.07 -27.98 -24.54
C LYS A 250 -32.10 -26.57 -23.91
N VAL A 251 -33.03 -25.73 -24.34
CA VAL A 251 -33.21 -24.37 -23.75
C VAL A 251 -33.80 -24.45 -22.34
N GLY A 252 -34.69 -25.41 -22.08
CA GLY A 252 -35.22 -25.69 -20.74
C GLY A 252 -34.14 -26.13 -19.77
N LEU A 253 -33.22 -26.97 -20.23
CA LEU A 253 -32.04 -27.41 -19.46
C LEU A 253 -31.09 -26.22 -19.12
N LEU A 254 -30.77 -25.37 -20.09
CA LEU A 254 -29.97 -24.17 -19.87
C LEU A 254 -30.62 -23.21 -18.85
N ARG A 255 -31.95 -23.02 -18.94
CA ARG A 255 -32.71 -22.24 -17.94
C ARG A 255 -32.65 -22.84 -16.54
N LYS A 256 -32.67 -24.19 -16.44
CA LYS A 256 -32.50 -24.89 -15.16
C LYS A 256 -31.13 -24.59 -14.56
N TYR A 257 -30.06 -24.77 -15.31
CA TYR A 257 -28.68 -24.50 -14.82
C TYR A 257 -28.48 -23.03 -14.49
N HIS A 258 -28.95 -22.09 -15.32
CA HIS A 258 -28.87 -20.67 -15.01
C HIS A 258 -29.55 -20.33 -13.67
N ARG A 259 -30.69 -20.93 -13.36
CA ARG A 259 -31.37 -20.74 -12.06
C ARG A 259 -30.62 -21.36 -10.90
N GLN A 260 -30.13 -22.59 -11.04
CA GLN A 260 -29.43 -23.30 -9.97
C GLN A 260 -28.11 -22.62 -9.62
N VAL A 261 -27.29 -22.32 -10.61
CA VAL A 261 -26.04 -21.57 -10.42
C VAL A 261 -26.36 -20.16 -9.90
N GLY A 262 -27.39 -19.51 -10.49
CA GLY A 262 -27.78 -18.15 -10.10
C GLY A 262 -28.13 -18.02 -8.62
N ILE A 263 -28.93 -18.92 -8.06
CA ILE A 263 -29.24 -18.87 -6.62
C ILE A 263 -28.03 -19.20 -5.75
N ALA A 264 -27.17 -20.13 -6.19
CA ALA A 264 -25.97 -20.49 -5.46
C ALA A 264 -24.98 -19.31 -5.34
N VAL A 265 -24.85 -18.49 -6.38
CA VAL A 265 -23.91 -17.36 -6.41
C VAL A 265 -24.57 -16.00 -6.17
N ALA A 266 -25.88 -15.93 -5.94
CA ALA A 266 -26.60 -14.66 -5.82
C ALA A 266 -26.07 -13.78 -4.68
N LEU A 267 -25.80 -14.38 -3.51
CA LEU A 267 -25.23 -13.66 -2.37
C LEU A 267 -23.83 -13.14 -2.67
N VAL A 268 -23.01 -13.96 -3.31
CA VAL A 268 -21.64 -13.57 -3.69
C VAL A 268 -21.66 -12.46 -4.73
N SER A 269 -22.55 -12.55 -5.73
CA SER A 269 -22.76 -11.48 -6.72
C SER A 269 -23.12 -10.17 -6.05
N PHE A 270 -24.04 -10.23 -5.08
CA PHE A 270 -24.47 -9.07 -4.31
C PHE A 270 -23.31 -8.47 -3.51
N THR A 271 -22.58 -9.29 -2.74
CA THR A 271 -21.50 -8.82 -1.87
C THR A 271 -20.31 -8.25 -2.66
N PHE A 272 -19.93 -8.88 -3.78
CA PHE A 272 -18.87 -8.38 -4.65
C PHE A 272 -19.26 -7.05 -5.31
N ALA A 273 -20.46 -6.95 -5.84
CA ALA A 273 -20.92 -5.73 -6.49
C ALA A 273 -21.08 -4.58 -5.47
N PHE A 274 -21.63 -4.86 -4.29
CA PHE A 274 -21.78 -3.87 -3.21
C PHE A 274 -20.41 -3.35 -2.75
N SER A 275 -19.51 -4.26 -2.35
CA SER A 275 -18.19 -3.87 -1.85
C SER A 275 -17.33 -3.19 -2.93
N GLY A 276 -17.46 -3.64 -4.18
CA GLY A 276 -16.78 -3.01 -5.33
C GLY A 276 -17.29 -1.60 -5.59
N ALA A 277 -18.62 -1.38 -5.58
CA ALA A 277 -19.22 -0.06 -5.74
C ALA A 277 -18.81 0.88 -4.60
N TYR A 278 -18.86 0.40 -3.35
CA TYR A 278 -18.48 1.18 -2.17
C TYR A 278 -16.98 1.52 -2.20
N HIS A 279 -16.12 0.55 -2.55
CA HIS A 279 -14.69 0.82 -2.73
C HIS A 279 -14.43 1.86 -3.83
N ALA A 280 -15.18 1.81 -4.95
CA ALA A 280 -15.03 2.78 -6.04
C ALA A 280 -15.37 4.21 -5.59
N THR A 281 -16.32 4.41 -4.67
CA THR A 281 -16.64 5.75 -4.14
C THR A 281 -15.48 6.41 -3.40
N GLN A 282 -14.54 5.63 -2.85
CA GLN A 282 -13.35 6.15 -2.17
C GLN A 282 -12.22 6.56 -3.14
N LYS A 283 -12.37 6.26 -4.43
CA LYS A 283 -11.38 6.59 -5.47
C LYS A 283 -11.73 7.87 -6.24
N TRP A 284 -12.74 8.59 -5.79
CA TRP A 284 -13.22 9.80 -6.45
C TRP A 284 -12.17 10.90 -6.51
N GLU A 285 -11.46 11.11 -5.40
CA GLU A 285 -10.37 12.05 -5.31
C GLU A 285 -9.04 11.29 -5.25
N PRO A 286 -8.00 11.79 -5.95
CA PRO A 286 -6.65 11.24 -5.81
C PRO A 286 -6.17 11.41 -4.38
N ASP A 287 -5.58 10.37 -3.79
CA ASP A 287 -4.93 10.50 -2.50
C ASP A 287 -3.62 11.27 -2.67
N VAL A 288 -3.52 12.41 -2.00
CA VAL A 288 -2.35 13.30 -2.06
C VAL A 288 -1.27 12.97 -1.04
N LEU A 289 -1.57 12.11 -0.06
CA LEU A 289 -0.66 11.80 1.06
C LEU A 289 0.74 11.34 0.62
N PRO A 290 0.93 10.53 -0.44
CA PRO A 290 2.26 10.13 -0.88
C PRO A 290 3.17 11.27 -1.31
N TYR A 291 2.60 12.41 -1.66
CA TYR A 291 3.35 13.60 -2.12
C TYR A 291 3.62 14.60 -0.99
N LEU A 292 3.02 14.41 0.19
CA LEU A 292 3.11 15.36 1.28
C LEU A 292 4.25 15.01 2.23
N SER A 293 5.20 15.93 2.38
CA SER A 293 6.27 15.87 3.37
C SER A 293 6.55 17.25 3.95
N TYR A 294 6.98 17.27 5.20
CA TYR A 294 7.54 18.46 5.82
C TYR A 294 9.03 18.52 5.50
N GLU A 295 9.42 19.47 4.69
CA GLU A 295 10.80 19.67 4.25
C GLU A 295 11.16 21.15 4.38
N PRO A 296 11.57 21.59 5.58
CA PRO A 296 12.01 22.95 5.81
C PRO A 296 13.35 23.22 5.13
N ILE A 297 13.61 24.47 4.80
CA ILE A 297 14.95 24.91 4.42
C ILE A 297 15.81 25.03 5.69
N ILE A 298 16.95 24.35 5.70
CA ILE A 298 17.97 24.41 6.74
C ILE A 298 19.18 25.13 6.16
N LYS A 299 19.60 26.23 6.78
CA LYS A 299 20.79 26.94 6.35
C LYS A 299 22.05 26.26 6.85
N ALA A 300 23.12 26.23 6.05
CA ALA A 300 24.41 25.66 6.45
C ALA A 300 24.97 26.31 7.73
N SER A 301 24.70 27.62 7.93
CA SER A 301 25.09 28.36 9.13
C SER A 301 24.41 27.88 10.41
N GLU A 302 23.22 27.24 10.31
CA GLU A 302 22.52 26.67 11.47
C GLU A 302 23.16 25.34 11.93
N VAL A 303 24.02 24.71 11.10
CA VAL A 303 24.67 23.42 11.38
C VAL A 303 26.09 23.63 11.87
N SER A 304 26.30 24.52 12.82
CA SER A 304 27.62 24.89 13.35
C SER A 304 28.26 23.79 14.21
N HIS A 305 27.44 22.98 14.88
CA HIS A 305 27.91 21.94 15.79
C HIS A 305 27.84 20.56 15.14
N SER A 306 29.01 19.92 15.06
CA SER A 306 29.09 18.55 14.55
C SER A 306 28.47 17.56 15.50
N PHE A 307 27.62 16.64 15.00
CA PHE A 307 27.04 15.55 15.80
C PHE A 307 28.11 14.60 16.37
N LEU A 308 29.35 14.64 15.88
CA LEU A 308 30.48 13.85 16.42
C LEU A 308 30.80 14.22 17.87
N ASN A 309 30.43 15.42 18.31
CA ASN A 309 30.65 15.95 19.66
C ASN A 309 29.48 15.68 20.60
N PHE A 310 28.42 15.02 20.13
CA PHE A 310 27.24 14.71 20.91
C PHE A 310 27.39 13.38 21.68
N PRO A 311 26.63 13.17 22.76
CA PRO A 311 26.68 11.92 23.55
C PRO A 311 25.94 10.78 22.82
N ILE A 312 26.45 10.41 21.64
CA ILE A 312 25.87 9.40 20.77
C ILE A 312 26.39 8.01 21.15
N GLU A 313 25.50 7.02 21.25
CA GLU A 313 25.82 5.61 21.44
C GLU A 313 26.25 5.01 20.08
N TRP A 314 27.53 5.16 19.71
CA TRP A 314 28.07 4.80 18.38
C TRP A 314 27.97 3.32 18.04
N ASP A 315 28.01 2.45 19.04
CA ASP A 315 27.89 0.99 18.92
C ASP A 315 26.50 0.54 18.43
N ARG A 316 25.52 1.44 18.46
CA ARG A 316 24.13 1.18 18.07
C ARG A 316 23.57 2.14 17.04
N LEU A 317 24.29 3.20 16.70
CA LEU A 317 23.83 4.22 15.75
C LEU A 317 23.77 3.67 14.34
N VAL A 318 22.60 3.68 13.71
CA VAL A 318 22.39 3.20 12.33
C VAL A 318 22.07 4.31 11.34
N ASN A 319 21.61 5.46 11.82
CA ASN A 319 21.39 6.63 10.99
C ASN A 319 21.32 7.89 11.85
N ILE A 320 21.65 9.01 11.22
CA ILE A 320 21.43 10.34 11.79
C ILE A 320 20.84 11.25 10.71
N SER A 321 19.86 12.03 11.08
CA SER A 321 19.22 13.03 10.22
C SER A 321 19.06 14.36 10.95
N LEU A 322 18.63 15.39 10.21
CA LEU A 322 18.29 16.70 10.76
C LEU A 322 16.79 16.96 10.60
N VAL A 323 16.19 17.50 11.65
CA VAL A 323 14.79 17.94 11.66
C VAL A 323 14.68 19.32 12.29
N LYS A 324 13.75 20.16 11.76
CA LYS A 324 13.58 21.54 12.18
C LYS A 324 12.11 21.83 12.54
N PRO A 325 11.62 21.35 13.70
CA PRO A 325 10.34 21.82 14.24
C PRO A 325 10.43 23.30 14.66
N GLU A 326 9.32 23.91 15.08
CA GLU A 326 9.27 25.34 15.46
C GLU A 326 10.28 25.74 16.56
N ASN A 327 10.57 24.82 17.48
CA ASN A 327 11.42 25.05 18.63
C ASN A 327 12.92 24.83 18.38
N GLY A 328 13.37 24.81 17.12
CA GLY A 328 14.78 24.76 16.76
C GLY A 328 15.19 23.59 15.87
N LEU A 329 16.49 23.42 15.70
CA LEU A 329 17.10 22.38 14.90
C LEU A 329 17.59 21.23 15.77
N PHE A 330 17.31 19.98 15.37
CA PHE A 330 17.67 18.78 16.11
C PHE A 330 18.34 17.74 15.23
N TYR A 331 19.37 17.07 15.76
CA TYR A 331 19.81 15.79 15.22
C TYR A 331 18.85 14.70 15.68
N GLN A 332 18.33 13.94 14.74
CA GLN A 332 17.49 12.77 14.96
C GLN A 332 18.35 11.52 14.77
N ALA A 333 18.75 10.88 15.86
CA ALA A 333 19.61 9.70 15.85
C ALA A 333 18.77 8.42 15.99
N PHE A 334 19.01 7.47 15.10
CA PHE A 334 18.33 6.17 15.04
C PHE A 334 19.26 5.08 15.55
N TYR A 335 18.80 4.30 16.52
CA TYR A 335 19.58 3.27 17.18
C TYR A 335 18.99 1.88 17.00
N LEU A 336 19.86 0.88 16.90
CA LEU A 336 19.46 -0.51 17.09
C LEU A 336 18.89 -0.70 18.50
N PRO A 337 17.99 -1.67 18.69
CA PRO A 337 17.47 -2.00 20.00
C PRO A 337 18.56 -2.34 21.00
N LYS A 338 18.39 -1.98 22.28
CA LYS A 338 19.27 -2.47 23.34
C LYS A 338 19.07 -3.98 23.52
N MET A 339 20.12 -4.77 23.25
CA MET A 339 20.08 -6.20 23.51
C MET A 339 20.11 -6.45 25.03
N ASN A 340 19.07 -7.06 25.56
CA ASN A 340 19.09 -7.57 26.95
C ASN A 340 19.89 -8.88 26.97
N ILE A 341 21.07 -8.86 27.53
CA ILE A 341 22.00 -10.00 27.65
C ILE A 341 21.37 -11.22 28.37
N GLN A 342 20.27 -11.03 29.11
CA GLN A 342 19.56 -12.12 29.79
C GLN A 342 18.74 -13.05 28.88
N SER A 343 18.61 -12.76 27.59
CA SER A 343 17.83 -13.61 26.66
C SER A 343 18.66 -14.55 25.80
N GLU A 344 19.98 -14.52 25.85
CA GLU A 344 20.87 -15.34 24.99
C GLU A 344 21.14 -16.77 25.51
N MET A 345 20.63 -17.15 26.68
CA MET A 345 20.89 -18.49 27.23
C MET A 345 19.89 -19.59 26.77
N SER A 346 19.04 -19.33 25.79
CA SER A 346 18.13 -20.35 25.23
C SER A 346 17.97 -20.26 23.72
N CYS A 347 19.08 -20.29 22.99
CA CYS A 347 19.04 -20.53 21.54
C CYS A 347 18.93 -22.04 21.29
N HIS A 348 17.72 -22.59 21.40
CA HIS A 348 17.36 -23.82 20.68
C HIS A 348 17.01 -23.42 19.27
N VAL A 349 17.75 -23.92 18.32
CA VAL A 349 17.44 -23.83 16.89
C VAL A 349 16.19 -24.65 16.64
N PRO A 350 15.07 -24.07 16.15
CA PRO A 350 13.87 -24.86 15.84
C PRO A 350 14.12 -25.72 14.61
N SER A 351 13.99 -27.00 14.76
CA SER A 351 14.22 -27.99 13.70
C SER A 351 13.02 -28.20 12.75
N SER A 352 11.97 -27.36 12.80
CA SER A 352 10.88 -27.45 11.81
C SER A 352 10.03 -26.17 11.72
N PRO A 353 9.44 -25.84 10.55
CA PRO A 353 8.65 -24.63 10.31
C PRO A 353 7.25 -24.61 10.95
N LYS A 354 6.88 -25.59 11.75
CA LYS A 354 5.51 -25.72 12.31
C LYS A 354 5.33 -25.20 13.74
N GLU A 355 6.37 -24.79 14.44
CA GLU A 355 6.29 -24.40 15.85
C GLU A 355 6.17 -22.90 16.14
N GLU A 356 5.96 -22.07 15.13
CA GLU A 356 5.95 -20.59 15.29
C GLU A 356 4.63 -20.03 15.86
N LYS A 357 3.67 -20.87 16.26
CA LYS A 357 2.32 -20.41 16.69
C LYS A 357 2.07 -20.35 18.21
N THR A 358 2.99 -20.75 19.07
CA THR A 358 2.71 -20.80 20.51
C THR A 358 3.93 -20.52 21.41
N VAL A 359 4.77 -19.57 21.05
CA VAL A 359 5.74 -19.05 22.03
C VAL A 359 5.31 -17.64 22.40
N GLY A 360 4.99 -17.45 23.67
CA GLY A 360 4.55 -16.17 24.23
C GLY A 360 5.42 -15.02 23.74
N SER A 361 4.78 -13.92 23.32
CA SER A 361 5.40 -12.73 22.75
C SER A 361 6.40 -12.11 23.72
N LYS A 362 7.63 -12.61 23.77
CA LYS A 362 8.74 -11.80 24.25
C LYS A 362 8.83 -10.61 23.31
N MET A 363 8.54 -9.41 23.79
CA MET A 363 8.66 -8.17 23.03
C MET A 363 10.07 -8.14 22.43
N LYS A 364 10.16 -8.23 21.10
CA LYS A 364 11.42 -7.97 20.40
C LYS A 364 11.81 -6.52 20.75
N PRO A 365 13.05 -6.28 21.16
CA PRO A 365 13.49 -4.93 21.51
C PRO A 365 13.27 -3.99 20.31
N GLU A 366 12.75 -2.80 20.59
CA GLU A 366 12.31 -1.85 19.56
C GLU A 366 13.44 -0.88 19.19
N PRO A 367 13.54 -0.44 17.91
CA PRO A 367 14.47 0.62 17.51
C PRO A 367 14.17 1.90 18.29
N GLU A 368 15.21 2.56 18.75
CA GLU A 368 15.13 3.79 19.53
C GLU A 368 15.46 5.00 18.66
N VAL A 369 14.74 6.12 18.87
CA VAL A 369 15.01 7.39 18.19
C VAL A 369 15.19 8.47 19.23
N ILE A 370 16.33 9.15 19.22
CA ILE A 370 16.66 10.23 20.17
C ILE A 370 16.90 11.51 19.40
N TYR A 371 16.37 12.60 19.93
CA TYR A 371 16.50 13.93 19.35
C TYR A 371 17.43 14.78 20.21
N TYR A 372 18.52 15.27 19.64
CA TYR A 372 19.49 16.13 20.30
C TYR A 372 19.36 17.54 19.73
N ASN A 373 19.13 18.52 20.61
CA ASN A 373 19.14 19.94 20.20
C ASN A 373 20.55 20.33 19.75
N ILE A 374 20.66 20.98 18.58
CA ILE A 374 21.96 21.26 17.98
C ILE A 374 22.79 22.30 18.73
N GLU A 375 22.14 23.23 19.44
CA GLU A 375 22.81 24.34 20.13
C GLU A 375 23.36 23.96 21.49
N ASN A 376 22.62 23.10 22.24
CA ASN A 376 22.93 22.85 23.66
C ASN A 376 23.10 21.35 23.98
N THR A 377 23.07 20.48 22.97
CA THR A 377 23.20 19.01 23.07
C THR A 377 22.13 18.30 23.94
N ASN A 378 21.14 19.03 24.45
CA ASN A 378 20.10 18.47 25.29
C ASN A 378 19.19 17.52 24.51
N ILE A 379 18.75 16.46 25.19
CA ILE A 379 17.78 15.51 24.63
C ILE A 379 16.37 16.12 24.70
N TRP A 380 15.69 16.15 23.55
CA TRP A 380 14.29 16.53 23.51
C TRP A 380 13.42 15.34 23.98
N LYS A 381 13.01 15.40 25.21
CA LYS A 381 12.18 14.35 25.83
C LYS A 381 10.88 14.13 25.05
N ASN A 382 10.56 12.86 24.75
CA ASN A 382 9.44 12.47 23.88
C ASN A 382 9.49 13.12 22.49
N GLY A 383 10.69 13.41 21.96
CA GLY A 383 10.90 14.13 20.71
C GLY A 383 10.18 13.49 19.54
N ASP A 384 10.16 12.16 19.45
CA ASP A 384 9.52 11.44 18.35
C ASP A 384 7.99 11.69 18.29
N VAL A 385 7.31 11.67 19.45
CA VAL A 385 5.87 11.96 19.53
C VAL A 385 5.59 13.45 19.30
N LYS A 386 6.37 14.34 19.90
CA LYS A 386 6.21 15.79 19.71
C LYS A 386 6.46 16.21 18.25
N TYR A 387 7.47 15.60 17.63
CA TYR A 387 7.75 15.86 16.22
C TYR A 387 6.64 15.31 15.33
N ALA A 388 6.08 14.14 15.64
CA ALA A 388 4.92 13.61 14.93
C ALA A 388 3.70 14.53 15.05
N GLN A 389 3.43 15.08 16.24
CA GLN A 389 2.35 16.06 16.45
C GLN A 389 2.55 17.30 15.61
N PHE A 390 3.76 17.86 15.63
CA PHE A 390 4.12 19.03 14.80
C PHE A 390 3.91 18.76 13.31
N ILE A 391 4.40 17.62 12.78
CA ILE A 391 4.21 17.26 11.37
C ILE A 391 2.72 17.13 11.03
N ALA A 392 1.94 16.47 11.90
CA ALA A 392 0.50 16.31 11.70
C ALA A 392 -0.20 17.66 11.62
N GLU A 393 0.06 18.56 12.55
CA GLU A 393 -0.51 19.90 12.60
C GLU A 393 -0.13 20.71 11.37
N PHE A 394 1.17 20.83 11.09
CA PHE A 394 1.68 21.60 9.96
C PHE A 394 1.11 21.12 8.62
N LEU A 395 1.15 19.81 8.33
CA LEU A 395 0.72 19.29 7.03
C LEU A 395 -0.80 19.31 6.88
N THR A 396 -1.56 19.07 7.94
CA THR A 396 -3.03 19.12 7.87
C THR A 396 -3.52 20.54 7.67
N GLU A 397 -2.89 21.52 8.28
CA GLU A 397 -3.25 22.94 8.14
C GLU A 397 -2.84 23.48 6.77
N LYS A 398 -1.57 23.31 6.40
CA LYS A 398 -1.01 23.82 5.13
C LYS A 398 -1.76 23.28 3.90
N PHE A 399 -2.11 22.00 3.89
CA PHE A 399 -2.74 21.34 2.75
C PHE A 399 -4.24 21.16 2.87
N LYS A 400 -4.84 21.67 3.95
CA LYS A 400 -6.30 21.55 4.23
C LYS A 400 -6.83 20.13 4.02
N LEU A 401 -6.15 19.14 4.61
CA LEU A 401 -6.40 17.72 4.37
C LEU A 401 -7.78 17.25 4.84
N PHE A 402 -8.48 18.04 5.62
CA PHE A 402 -9.81 17.74 6.14
C PHE A 402 -10.81 18.75 5.62
N LYS A 403 -11.93 18.26 5.09
CA LYS A 403 -13.04 19.10 4.59
C LYS A 403 -13.84 19.75 5.73
N GLN A 404 -13.80 19.13 6.89
CA GLN A 404 -14.40 19.59 8.13
C GLN A 404 -13.34 20.23 9.03
N GLU A 405 -13.64 20.36 10.31
CA GLU A 405 -12.72 20.90 11.30
C GLU A 405 -11.41 20.10 11.35
N ASN A 406 -10.27 20.81 11.47
CA ASN A 406 -8.96 20.18 11.53
C ASN A 406 -8.84 19.34 12.80
N PRO A 407 -8.65 17.99 12.70
CA PRO A 407 -8.64 17.10 13.86
C PRO A 407 -7.48 17.37 14.81
N THR A 408 -6.39 18.00 14.38
CA THR A 408 -5.25 18.32 15.27
C THR A 408 -5.59 19.39 16.30
N LYS A 409 -6.69 20.13 16.12
CA LYS A 409 -7.24 21.07 17.12
C LYS A 409 -8.10 20.37 18.18
N ALA A 410 -8.52 19.13 17.94
CA ALA A 410 -9.23 18.33 18.91
C ALA A 410 -8.28 17.71 19.93
N ARG A 411 -8.82 17.24 21.06
CA ARG A 411 -8.04 16.58 22.10
C ARG A 411 -7.38 15.30 21.55
N LEU A 412 -6.08 15.18 21.74
CA LEU A 412 -5.33 13.94 21.48
C LEU A 412 -5.66 12.91 22.57
N ILE A 413 -6.20 11.76 22.19
CA ILE A 413 -6.65 10.72 23.13
C ILE A 413 -5.71 9.51 23.21
N GLU A 414 -4.94 9.27 22.14
CA GLU A 414 -4.01 8.13 22.11
C GLU A 414 -2.78 8.48 21.27
N THR A 415 -1.61 8.07 21.77
CA THR A 415 -0.37 8.03 20.98
C THR A 415 0.22 6.63 21.07
N ALA A 416 0.59 6.04 19.94
CA ALA A 416 1.22 4.73 19.89
C ALA A 416 2.31 4.69 18.83
N LYS A 417 3.43 4.02 19.13
CA LYS A 417 4.48 3.75 18.16
C LYS A 417 4.27 2.37 17.55
N LEU A 418 4.11 2.32 16.23
CA LEU A 418 3.88 1.08 15.49
C LEU A 418 5.16 0.67 14.76
N HIS A 419 5.64 -0.55 15.04
CA HIS A 419 6.81 -1.17 14.40
C HIS A 419 6.42 -2.30 13.43
N LYS A 420 5.14 -2.67 13.41
CA LYS A 420 4.57 -3.69 12.54
C LYS A 420 3.22 -3.25 12.01
N PHE A 421 2.85 -3.79 10.87
CA PHE A 421 1.53 -3.54 10.31
C PHE A 421 0.45 -4.28 11.11
N GLU A 422 -0.64 -3.58 11.38
CA GLU A 422 -1.82 -4.11 12.04
C GLU A 422 -2.93 -4.35 11.01
N SER A 423 -3.58 -5.50 11.08
CA SER A 423 -4.59 -5.88 10.07
C SER A 423 -5.85 -5.00 10.09
N ARG A 424 -6.11 -4.33 11.21
CA ARG A 424 -7.37 -3.59 11.42
C ARG A 424 -7.34 -2.15 10.94
N GLU A 425 -6.28 -1.42 11.21
CA GLU A 425 -6.24 0.02 10.97
C GLU A 425 -5.07 0.42 10.08
N TYR A 426 -3.87 -0.08 10.37
CA TYR A 426 -2.65 0.28 9.65
C TYR A 426 -2.03 -0.95 8.99
N GLY A 427 -2.53 -1.32 7.81
CA GLY A 427 -2.12 -2.53 7.09
C GLY A 427 -0.85 -2.38 6.26
N PHE A 428 -0.35 -3.50 5.76
CA PHE A 428 0.88 -3.58 4.94
C PHE A 428 0.84 -2.69 3.67
N ALA A 429 -0.36 -2.33 3.20
CA ALA A 429 -0.55 -1.45 2.04
C ALA A 429 0.01 -0.04 2.27
N PHE A 430 0.20 0.40 3.51
CA PHE A 430 0.76 1.72 3.82
C PHE A 430 2.28 1.79 3.63
N LYS A 431 2.99 0.65 3.59
CA LYS A 431 4.42 0.53 3.24
C LYS A 431 5.41 1.22 4.18
N ARG A 432 4.99 2.04 5.12
CA ARG A 432 5.86 2.87 5.97
C ARG A 432 5.84 2.39 7.41
N LEU A 433 7.00 2.09 7.96
CA LEU A 433 7.24 1.74 9.37
C LEU A 433 8.67 2.16 9.77
N PRO A 434 8.93 2.50 11.03
CA PRO A 434 7.95 2.71 12.09
C PRO A 434 7.13 3.98 11.88
N VAL A 435 5.93 4.05 12.51
CA VAL A 435 5.08 5.24 12.50
C VAL A 435 4.55 5.54 13.89
N ILE A 436 4.27 6.81 14.14
CA ILE A 436 3.55 7.26 15.33
C ILE A 436 2.07 7.43 14.97
N LYS A 437 1.19 6.71 15.65
CA LYS A 437 -0.25 6.91 15.62
C LYS A 437 -0.62 8.06 16.53
N LEU A 438 -1.40 9.00 16.03
CA LEU A 438 -2.04 10.08 16.76
C LEU A 438 -3.55 9.96 16.58
N ALA A 439 -4.28 9.58 17.63
CA ALA A 439 -5.74 9.48 17.58
C ALA A 439 -6.38 10.67 18.31
N PHE A 440 -7.37 11.29 17.65
CA PHE A 440 -8.02 12.51 18.10
C PHE A 440 -9.49 12.27 18.44
N GLU A 441 -9.98 12.99 19.45
CA GLU A 441 -11.37 12.98 19.90
C GLU A 441 -12.25 13.78 18.91
N THR A 442 -12.55 13.16 17.78
CA THR A 442 -13.40 13.73 16.73
C THR A 442 -14.62 12.85 16.49
N PRO A 443 -15.73 13.39 15.95
CA PRO A 443 -16.90 12.58 15.58
C PRO A 443 -16.56 11.43 14.63
N GLN A 444 -15.54 11.61 13.79
CA GLN A 444 -15.05 10.61 12.82
C GLN A 444 -13.99 9.68 13.40
N LYS A 445 -13.60 9.83 14.68
CA LYS A 445 -12.53 9.07 15.35
C LYS A 445 -11.26 9.06 14.49
N THR A 446 -10.78 10.25 14.14
CA THR A 446 -9.66 10.43 13.22
C THR A 446 -8.36 9.95 13.84
N SER A 447 -7.63 9.10 13.12
CA SER A 447 -6.26 8.70 13.42
C SER A 447 -5.33 9.15 12.30
N ILE A 448 -4.21 9.80 12.65
CA ILE A 448 -3.15 10.20 11.72
C ILE A 448 -1.90 9.40 12.06
N PHE A 449 -1.27 8.80 11.05
CA PHE A 449 -0.05 8.01 11.19
C PHE A 449 1.12 8.78 10.58
N ILE A 450 2.11 9.08 11.39
CA ILE A 450 3.27 9.90 11.00
C ILE A 450 4.53 9.05 10.97
N GLU A 451 5.24 9.09 9.85
CA GLU A 451 6.60 8.61 9.73
C GLU A 451 7.58 9.76 10.00
N THR A 452 8.12 9.80 11.21
CA THR A 452 9.03 10.87 11.65
C THR A 452 10.37 10.84 10.92
N ALA A 453 10.85 9.66 10.52
CA ALA A 453 12.11 9.49 9.78
C ALA A 453 12.12 10.19 8.40
N THR A 454 10.96 10.30 7.76
CA THR A 454 10.81 10.97 6.46
C THR A 454 9.96 12.23 6.53
N SER A 455 9.49 12.61 7.72
CA SER A 455 8.65 13.79 7.99
C SER A 455 7.37 13.79 7.15
N ARG A 456 6.66 12.65 7.11
CA ARG A 456 5.48 12.44 6.23
C ARG A 456 4.27 11.92 7.00
N ILE A 457 3.09 12.25 6.50
CA ILE A 457 1.87 11.55 6.87
C ILE A 457 1.85 10.23 6.08
N ALA A 458 1.89 9.11 6.81
CA ALA A 458 1.84 7.78 6.22
C ALA A 458 0.40 7.33 5.91
N ALA A 459 -0.55 7.70 6.78
CA ALA A 459 -1.97 7.46 6.58
C ALA A 459 -2.83 8.43 7.39
N LYS A 460 -4.05 8.61 6.91
CA LYS A 460 -5.17 9.28 7.59
C LYS A 460 -6.33 8.29 7.58
N ILE A 461 -6.91 7.99 8.72
CA ILE A 461 -7.97 6.99 8.86
C ILE A 461 -9.13 7.57 9.66
N GLU A 462 -10.31 7.54 9.07
CA GLU A 462 -11.58 7.96 9.66
C GLU A 462 -12.57 6.80 9.72
N ASN A 463 -13.74 6.98 10.34
CA ASN A 463 -14.76 5.93 10.43
C ASN A 463 -15.23 5.42 9.05
N ALA A 464 -15.32 6.32 8.06
CA ALA A 464 -15.69 5.96 6.69
C ALA A 464 -14.64 5.02 6.06
N ASP A 465 -13.34 5.29 6.27
CA ASP A 465 -12.25 4.46 5.76
C ASP A 465 -12.24 3.07 6.43
N ARG A 466 -12.51 3.03 7.75
CA ARG A 466 -12.62 1.77 8.48
C ARG A 466 -13.78 0.92 7.96
N LEU A 467 -14.96 1.55 7.77
CA LEU A 467 -16.15 0.86 7.27
C LEU A 467 -15.94 0.33 5.85
N GLU A 468 -15.33 1.13 4.97
CA GLU A 468 -14.97 0.71 3.62
C GLU A 468 -13.98 -0.47 3.66
N GLY A 469 -12.89 -0.34 4.42
CA GLY A 469 -11.89 -1.38 4.57
C GLY A 469 -12.47 -2.71 5.07
N TYR A 470 -13.35 -2.68 6.07
CA TYR A 470 -14.06 -3.86 6.56
C TYR A 470 -15.01 -4.44 5.51
N SER A 471 -15.80 -3.59 4.85
CA SER A 471 -16.70 -4.02 3.78
C SER A 471 -15.94 -4.75 2.68
N PHE A 472 -14.84 -4.16 2.21
CA PHE A 472 -14.00 -4.77 1.18
C PHE A 472 -13.33 -6.06 1.66
N ALA A 473 -12.79 -6.09 2.87
CA ALA A 473 -12.13 -7.27 3.42
C ALA A 473 -13.12 -8.44 3.60
N ILE A 474 -14.31 -8.18 4.13
CA ILE A 474 -15.31 -9.21 4.43
C ILE A 474 -15.99 -9.68 3.14
N PHE A 475 -16.52 -8.76 2.34
CA PHE A 475 -17.40 -9.09 1.22
C PHE A 475 -16.66 -9.36 -0.08
N HIS A 476 -15.48 -8.75 -0.27
CA HIS A 476 -14.70 -8.94 -1.49
C HIS A 476 -13.56 -9.93 -1.35
N LYS A 477 -12.92 -9.98 -0.17
CA LYS A 477 -11.76 -10.86 0.10
C LYS A 477 -12.06 -12.03 1.04
N PHE A 478 -13.31 -12.22 1.45
CA PHE A 478 -13.76 -13.31 2.33
C PHE A 478 -12.94 -13.46 3.62
N LEU A 479 -12.57 -12.33 4.24
CA LEU A 479 -11.75 -12.32 5.47
C LEU A 479 -12.40 -13.13 6.60
N LEU A 480 -13.73 -13.29 6.63
CA LEU A 480 -14.43 -14.16 7.57
C LEU A 480 -13.99 -15.63 7.49
N MET A 481 -13.32 -16.03 6.40
CA MET A 481 -12.79 -17.38 6.22
C MET A 481 -11.30 -17.52 6.58
N ASP A 482 -10.68 -16.51 7.18
CA ASP A 482 -9.25 -16.57 7.57
C ASP A 482 -8.94 -17.71 8.55
N TRP A 483 -9.92 -18.11 9.36
CA TRP A 483 -9.83 -19.28 10.23
C TRP A 483 -9.55 -20.60 9.47
N ALA A 484 -9.99 -20.71 8.21
CA ALA A 484 -9.74 -21.87 7.34
C ALA A 484 -8.39 -21.79 6.59
N GLY A 485 -7.67 -20.68 6.76
CA GLY A 485 -6.40 -20.41 6.09
C GLY A 485 -6.55 -19.81 4.69
N LYS A 486 -5.47 -19.20 4.23
CA LYS A 486 -5.45 -18.42 3.00
C LYS A 486 -5.77 -19.23 1.76
N ASN A 487 -5.29 -20.48 1.68
CA ASN A 487 -5.57 -21.36 0.53
C ASN A 487 -7.07 -21.62 0.36
N VAL A 488 -7.76 -22.02 1.44
CA VAL A 488 -9.21 -22.31 1.40
C VAL A 488 -9.98 -21.04 1.02
N ARG A 489 -9.64 -19.92 1.58
CA ARG A 489 -10.24 -18.62 1.26
C ARG A 489 -10.08 -18.28 -0.22
N ASP A 490 -8.86 -18.34 -0.74
CA ASP A 490 -8.55 -17.98 -2.13
C ASP A 490 -9.24 -18.95 -3.11
N ILE A 491 -9.26 -20.26 -2.83
CA ILE A 491 -9.99 -21.26 -3.60
C ILE A 491 -11.50 -20.95 -3.60
N THR A 492 -12.07 -20.61 -2.46
CA THR A 492 -13.51 -20.27 -2.35
C THR A 492 -13.84 -19.02 -3.18
N MET A 493 -12.97 -17.99 -3.16
CA MET A 493 -13.12 -16.81 -4.01
C MET A 493 -13.09 -17.19 -5.51
N MET A 494 -12.19 -18.08 -5.91
CA MET A 494 -12.09 -18.53 -7.30
C MET A 494 -13.31 -19.31 -7.75
N PHE A 495 -13.82 -20.24 -6.93
CA PHE A 495 -15.08 -20.95 -7.22
C PHE A 495 -16.27 -20.00 -7.32
N SER A 496 -16.31 -19.00 -6.46
CA SER A 496 -17.32 -17.94 -6.50
C SER A 496 -17.25 -17.15 -7.82
N ALA A 497 -16.05 -16.73 -8.24
CA ALA A 497 -15.84 -16.04 -9.51
C ALA A 497 -16.20 -16.95 -10.71
N MET A 498 -15.84 -18.24 -10.68
CA MET A 498 -16.24 -19.20 -11.71
C MET A 498 -17.75 -19.38 -11.80
N GLY A 499 -18.44 -19.40 -10.67
CA GLY A 499 -19.90 -19.45 -10.63
C GLY A 499 -20.54 -18.21 -11.27
N LEU A 500 -20.01 -17.03 -10.97
CA LEU A 500 -20.44 -15.76 -11.59
C LEU A 500 -20.14 -15.71 -13.10
N LEU A 501 -19.00 -16.23 -13.53
CA LEU A 501 -18.66 -16.36 -14.95
C LEU A 501 -19.63 -17.32 -15.66
N SER A 502 -19.92 -18.45 -15.03
CA SER A 502 -20.82 -19.47 -15.58
C SER A 502 -22.25 -18.94 -15.74
N ILE A 503 -22.78 -18.23 -14.76
CA ILE A 503 -24.14 -17.64 -14.88
C ILE A 503 -24.19 -16.56 -15.95
N SER A 504 -23.13 -15.76 -16.10
CA SER A 504 -23.04 -14.72 -17.13
C SER A 504 -23.03 -15.34 -18.55
N ILE A 505 -22.24 -16.39 -18.76
CA ILE A 505 -22.18 -17.13 -20.02
C ILE A 505 -23.53 -17.80 -20.32
N LEU A 506 -24.12 -18.49 -19.33
CA LEU A 506 -25.43 -19.10 -19.47
C LEU A 506 -26.53 -18.08 -19.81
N GLY A 507 -26.50 -16.91 -19.17
CA GLY A 507 -27.40 -15.80 -19.45
C GLY A 507 -27.26 -15.29 -20.87
N LEU A 508 -26.03 -15.13 -21.35
CA LEU A 508 -25.73 -14.70 -22.73
C LEU A 508 -26.23 -15.73 -23.76
N ILE A 509 -25.95 -17.04 -23.52
CA ILE A 509 -26.43 -18.11 -24.39
C ILE A 509 -27.95 -18.13 -24.46
N LEU A 510 -28.64 -17.98 -23.31
CA LEU A 510 -30.10 -17.92 -23.24
C LEU A 510 -30.66 -16.67 -23.94
N PHE A 511 -29.91 -15.60 -24.00
CA PHE A 511 -30.30 -14.41 -24.75
C PHE A 511 -30.19 -14.61 -26.25
N ILE A 512 -29.10 -15.23 -26.72
CA ILE A 512 -28.83 -15.49 -28.15
C ILE A 512 -29.77 -16.57 -28.72
N LYS A 513 -30.00 -17.66 -27.96
CA LYS A 513 -30.88 -18.78 -28.36
C LYS A 513 -32.37 -18.51 -28.13
N LYS A 514 -32.81 -17.26 -28.29
CA LYS A 514 -34.23 -16.95 -28.30
C LYS A 514 -34.93 -17.64 -29.45
N PRO A 515 -36.11 -18.30 -29.18
CA PRO A 515 -37.06 -18.54 -30.25
C PRO A 515 -37.71 -17.24 -30.70
#